data_e304a31277aa331a6ab25788691c9733
#
_entry.id   e304a31277aa331a6ab25788691c9733
#
_cell.length_a   1.000
_cell.length_b   1.000
_cell.length_c   1.000
_cell.angle_alpha   90.00
_cell.angle_beta   90.00
_cell.angle_gamma   90.00
#
_symmetry.space_group_name_H-M   'P 1'
#
loop_
_entity.id
_entity.type
_entity.pdbx_description
1 polymer ?
#
loop_
_entity_poly.entity_id
_entity_poly.type
_entity_poly.pdbx_seq_one_letter_code
_entity_poly.pdbx_strand_id
1 'polypeptide(L)'
;MSEPEPLSLHVPEPAVRPGGNPDFSNVKIPRAGAVPRPEIDVDPETIRELAFSIIRVLNRNGEAVGPWAGLLSDEELIEGMRHMMTLRTFDARMLIAQRQGKTSFYMQHLGEEAISCAFRKALSPGDMNFPTYRQAGLLIAGGYSMVDMMCQVYSNSRDPLKGRQLPVMYASKEHGFFTISGNLATQYVQAVVWAMASAISKDTKIAAAWIGDGSTAESDFHAALVFASTYKAPVVLNIVNNQWAISTFQGIARGGSGTFAARGLGFGIPSLRVDGNDYLAVHAAAKWAIERARRNLGPTLIEYVTYRVGAHSTSDDPSAYRPKTESDAWPLGDPIIRLKNHLIVKGVWSEERHRQTEAEILDTVIAAQKEAESYGTLHAGGKPSARDMFDGVYAEMPPHLRRQRQQAGV
;
A
#
# COMPACT_ATOMS: atom_id res chain seq x y z
N MET A 1 -35.81 -42.58 3.35
CA MET A 1 -34.73 -41.65 2.96
C MET A 1 -35.39 -40.35 2.65
N SER A 2 -35.03 -39.26 3.35
CA SER A 2 -35.53 -37.93 3.03
C SER A 2 -35.05 -37.57 1.64
N GLU A 3 -35.87 -36.90 0.84
CA GLU A 3 -35.44 -36.35 -0.45
C GLU A 3 -34.21 -35.44 -0.21
N PRO A 4 -33.19 -35.47 -1.10
CA PRO A 4 -32.03 -34.60 -0.99
C PRO A 4 -32.47 -33.14 -1.08
N GLU A 5 -31.98 -32.28 -0.19
CA GLU A 5 -32.20 -30.86 -0.27
C GLU A 5 -31.61 -30.26 -1.57
N PRO A 6 -32.24 -29.24 -2.14
CA PRO A 6 -31.70 -28.58 -3.33
C PRO A 6 -30.31 -27.99 -3.05
N LEU A 7 -29.41 -28.10 -4.04
CA LEU A 7 -28.07 -27.50 -3.95
C LEU A 7 -28.17 -25.96 -3.90
N SER A 8 -27.38 -25.34 -3.03
CA SER A 8 -27.31 -23.88 -2.91
C SER A 8 -25.88 -23.39 -2.87
N LEU A 9 -25.63 -22.18 -3.35
CA LEU A 9 -24.32 -21.53 -3.27
C LEU A 9 -24.23 -20.72 -1.97
N HIS A 10 -23.10 -20.85 -1.27
CA HIS A 10 -22.76 -19.93 -0.19
C HIS A 10 -22.04 -18.71 -0.76
N VAL A 11 -22.66 -17.51 -0.58
CA VAL A 11 -22.04 -16.23 -0.95
C VAL A 11 -21.62 -15.52 0.33
N PRO A 12 -20.31 -15.25 0.53
CA PRO A 12 -19.86 -14.50 1.68
C PRO A 12 -20.44 -13.08 1.68
N GLU A 13 -21.06 -12.68 2.79
CA GLU A 13 -21.67 -11.37 2.98
C GLU A 13 -20.89 -10.55 4.01
N PRO A 14 -20.83 -9.20 3.89
CA PRO A 14 -20.38 -8.35 4.97
C PRO A 14 -21.32 -8.48 6.17
N ALA A 15 -20.81 -8.28 7.39
CA ALA A 15 -21.58 -8.39 8.61
C ALA A 15 -22.79 -7.43 8.61
N VAL A 16 -22.65 -6.26 7.96
CA VAL A 16 -23.67 -5.22 7.92
C VAL A 16 -23.77 -4.59 6.53
N ARG A 17 -24.99 -4.31 6.08
CA ARG A 17 -25.30 -3.60 4.84
C ARG A 17 -25.58 -2.11 5.11
N PRO A 18 -25.64 -1.24 4.08
CA PRO A 18 -26.00 0.17 4.22
C PRO A 18 -27.27 0.37 5.06
N GLY A 19 -27.20 1.34 5.99
CA GLY A 19 -28.31 1.62 6.94
C GLY A 19 -28.26 0.85 8.25
N GLY A 20 -27.43 -0.18 8.38
CA GLY A 20 -27.19 -0.89 9.64
C GLY A 20 -26.08 -0.27 10.48
N ASN A 21 -25.95 -0.73 11.72
CA ASN A 21 -24.84 -0.34 12.60
C ASN A 21 -23.58 -1.15 12.27
N PRO A 22 -22.40 -0.52 12.20
CA PRO A 22 -21.14 -1.23 11.96
C PRO A 22 -20.90 -2.38 12.94
N ASP A 23 -20.42 -3.52 12.43
CA ASP A 23 -20.08 -4.69 13.23
C ASP A 23 -18.74 -5.29 12.74
N PHE A 24 -17.75 -5.27 13.63
CA PHE A 24 -16.42 -5.85 13.43
C PHE A 24 -16.13 -6.99 14.43
N SER A 25 -17.15 -7.59 15.02
CA SER A 25 -17.01 -8.70 15.98
C SER A 25 -16.27 -9.92 15.41
N ASN A 26 -16.27 -10.05 14.08
CA ASN A 26 -15.54 -11.06 13.33
C ASN A 26 -14.02 -10.78 13.22
N VAL A 27 -13.57 -9.55 13.51
CA VAL A 27 -12.15 -9.18 13.50
C VAL A 27 -11.55 -9.47 14.87
N LYS A 28 -10.96 -10.65 15.03
CA LYS A 28 -10.32 -11.05 16.28
C LYS A 28 -9.00 -10.27 16.46
N ILE A 29 -8.98 -9.37 17.46
CA ILE A 29 -7.83 -8.52 17.76
C ILE A 29 -7.17 -9.02 19.05
N PRO A 30 -5.96 -9.62 18.96
CA PRO A 30 -5.25 -10.05 20.15
C PRO A 30 -4.73 -8.84 20.96
N ARG A 31 -4.33 -9.11 22.21
CA ARG A 31 -3.63 -8.12 23.02
C ARG A 31 -2.32 -7.70 22.33
N ALA A 32 -2.00 -6.41 22.34
CA ALA A 32 -0.72 -5.92 21.85
C ALA A 32 0.45 -6.61 22.57
N GLY A 33 1.49 -6.96 21.84
CA GLY A 33 2.67 -7.67 22.36
C GLY A 33 2.49 -9.18 22.62
N ALA A 34 1.30 -9.75 22.36
CA ALA A 34 1.04 -11.17 22.64
C ALA A 34 1.66 -12.12 21.60
N VAL A 35 1.90 -11.66 20.38
CA VAL A 35 2.41 -12.50 19.29
C VAL A 35 3.93 -12.61 19.39
N PRO A 36 4.52 -13.82 19.44
CA PRO A 36 5.96 -14.00 19.53
C PRO A 36 6.66 -13.50 18.26
N ARG A 37 7.89 -13.03 18.41
CA ARG A 37 8.78 -12.70 17.29
C ARG A 37 9.77 -13.83 17.12
N PRO A 38 9.68 -14.60 16.03
CA PRO A 38 10.62 -15.68 15.78
C PRO A 38 11.98 -15.15 15.30
N GLU A 39 12.99 -16.01 15.39
CA GLU A 39 14.27 -15.76 14.74
C GLU A 39 14.10 -15.68 13.22
N ILE A 40 15.02 -14.99 12.55
CA ILE A 40 14.91 -14.69 11.11
C ILE A 40 15.01 -15.98 10.27
N ASP A 41 15.82 -16.93 10.69
CA ASP A 41 16.07 -18.21 10.01
C ASP A 41 15.16 -19.37 10.45
N VAL A 42 14.10 -19.04 11.21
CA VAL A 42 13.12 -20.01 11.68
C VAL A 42 12.52 -20.84 10.53
N ASP A 43 12.26 -22.12 10.81
CA ASP A 43 11.50 -22.98 9.91
C ASP A 43 10.04 -22.47 9.78
N PRO A 44 9.58 -22.14 8.55
CA PRO A 44 8.22 -21.66 8.31
C PRO A 44 7.11 -22.56 8.88
N GLU A 45 7.31 -23.87 8.94
CA GLU A 45 6.31 -24.80 9.47
C GLU A 45 6.06 -24.62 10.98
N THR A 46 7.04 -24.11 11.73
CA THR A 46 6.92 -23.89 13.17
C THR A 46 6.22 -22.60 13.56
N ILE A 47 5.99 -21.70 12.61
CA ILE A 47 5.40 -20.37 12.84
C ILE A 47 4.07 -20.14 12.12
N ARG A 48 3.38 -21.22 11.74
CA ARG A 48 2.11 -21.16 10.98
C ARG A 48 1.04 -20.29 11.66
N GLU A 49 1.03 -20.23 12.99
CA GLU A 49 0.09 -19.44 13.78
C GLU A 49 0.19 -17.91 13.52
N LEU A 50 1.35 -17.43 13.03
CA LEU A 50 1.54 -16.01 12.69
C LEU A 50 0.66 -15.56 11.51
N ALA A 51 0.22 -16.51 10.67
CA ALA A 51 -0.73 -16.22 9.60
C ALA A 51 -2.15 -15.94 10.08
N PHE A 52 -2.48 -16.28 11.35
CA PHE A 52 -3.82 -16.13 11.91
C PHE A 52 -3.90 -15.07 13.00
N SER A 53 -2.80 -14.81 13.70
CA SER A 53 -2.73 -13.84 14.80
C SER A 53 -2.20 -12.49 14.32
N ILE A 54 -2.86 -11.39 14.71
CA ILE A 54 -2.45 -10.03 14.31
C ILE A 54 -1.28 -9.57 15.19
N ILE A 55 -0.12 -9.33 14.60
CA ILE A 55 1.03 -8.70 15.24
C ILE A 55 0.68 -7.24 15.55
N ARG A 56 0.77 -6.86 16.82
CA ARG A 56 0.48 -5.52 17.32
C ARG A 56 1.53 -5.12 18.34
N VAL A 57 1.98 -3.88 18.27
CA VAL A 57 2.98 -3.29 19.18
C VAL A 57 2.34 -2.26 20.09
N LEU A 58 1.53 -1.34 19.55
CA LEU A 58 0.89 -0.29 20.33
C LEU A 58 -0.36 -0.81 21.05
N ASN A 59 -0.36 -0.68 22.38
CA ASN A 59 -1.54 -0.95 23.20
C ASN A 59 -2.50 0.26 23.22
N ARG A 60 -3.63 0.12 23.94
CA ARG A 60 -4.64 1.19 24.04
C ARG A 60 -4.17 2.43 24.80
N ASN A 61 -3.14 2.30 25.64
CA ASN A 61 -2.54 3.41 26.38
C ASN A 61 -1.46 4.16 25.58
N GLY A 62 -1.19 3.75 24.33
CA GLY A 62 -0.12 4.33 23.53
C GLY A 62 1.28 3.80 23.86
N GLU A 63 1.40 2.72 24.64
CA GLU A 63 2.68 2.12 24.99
C GLU A 63 3.07 1.06 23.96
N ALA A 64 4.38 1.02 23.63
CA ALA A 64 4.94 -0.03 22.78
C ALA A 64 5.31 -1.26 23.64
N VAL A 65 4.72 -2.40 23.33
CA VAL A 65 4.84 -3.63 24.13
C VAL A 65 5.17 -4.87 23.27
N GLY A 66 5.81 -5.86 23.92
CA GLY A 66 6.09 -7.17 23.37
C GLY A 66 7.34 -7.25 22.49
N PRO A 67 7.60 -8.44 21.90
CA PRO A 67 8.91 -8.74 21.28
C PRO A 67 9.13 -8.04 19.92
N TRP A 68 8.11 -7.42 19.34
CA TRP A 68 8.21 -6.65 18.10
C TRP A 68 8.48 -5.17 18.34
N ALA A 69 8.54 -4.70 19.59
CA ALA A 69 8.79 -3.32 19.97
C ALA A 69 10.29 -2.93 19.89
N GLY A 70 10.59 -1.63 19.98
CA GLY A 70 11.94 -1.11 20.25
C GLY A 70 12.90 -1.08 19.05
N LEU A 71 12.40 -1.04 17.82
CA LEU A 71 13.22 -1.06 16.61
C LEU A 71 13.48 0.33 16.00
N LEU A 72 12.82 1.37 16.48
CA LEU A 72 12.90 2.73 15.95
C LEU A 72 13.28 3.72 17.05
N SER A 73 14.13 4.69 16.72
CA SER A 73 14.43 5.83 17.59
C SER A 73 13.28 6.84 17.63
N ASP A 74 13.33 7.80 18.56
CA ASP A 74 12.32 8.84 18.68
C ASP A 74 12.30 9.75 17.44
N GLU A 75 13.47 10.06 16.88
CA GLU A 75 13.62 10.86 15.66
C GLU A 75 12.98 10.13 14.46
N GLU A 76 13.20 8.82 14.34
CA GLU A 76 12.62 8.00 13.29
C GLU A 76 11.10 7.90 13.39
N LEU A 77 10.56 7.83 14.60
CA LEU A 77 9.12 7.85 14.85
C LEU A 77 8.49 9.22 14.51
N ILE A 78 9.18 10.32 14.87
CA ILE A 78 8.76 11.69 14.53
C ILE A 78 8.79 11.90 13.01
N GLU A 79 9.83 11.43 12.33
CA GLU A 79 9.92 11.46 10.86
C GLU A 79 8.75 10.68 10.24
N GLY A 80 8.47 9.46 10.72
CA GLY A 80 7.35 8.65 10.28
C GLY A 80 5.99 9.32 10.49
N MET A 81 5.80 10.01 11.63
CA MET A 81 4.62 10.85 11.88
C MET A 81 4.47 11.93 10.81
N ARG A 82 5.54 12.68 10.54
CA ARG A 82 5.51 13.74 9.51
C ARG A 82 5.19 13.18 8.13
N HIS A 83 5.72 12.02 7.75
CA HIS A 83 5.41 11.37 6.46
C HIS A 83 3.93 11.00 6.34
N MET A 84 3.33 10.40 7.37
CA MET A 84 1.90 10.06 7.37
C MET A 84 1.02 11.32 7.30
N MET A 85 1.36 12.37 8.09
CA MET A 85 0.65 13.65 8.05
C MET A 85 0.77 14.33 6.68
N THR A 86 1.94 14.27 6.05
CA THR A 86 2.18 14.80 4.70
C THR A 86 1.32 14.07 3.67
N LEU A 87 1.27 12.72 3.71
CA LEU A 87 0.45 11.92 2.81
C LEU A 87 -1.04 12.27 2.95
N ARG A 88 -1.54 12.39 4.18
CA ARG A 88 -2.94 12.76 4.46
C ARG A 88 -3.28 14.16 3.96
N THR A 89 -2.39 15.12 4.17
CA THR A 89 -2.58 16.49 3.70
C THR A 89 -2.52 16.58 2.18
N PHE A 90 -1.58 15.86 1.55
CA PHE A 90 -1.49 15.73 0.10
C PHE A 90 -2.79 15.15 -0.48
N ASP A 91 -3.31 14.06 0.09
CA ASP A 91 -4.59 13.45 -0.31
C ASP A 91 -5.75 14.44 -0.27
N ALA A 92 -5.88 15.15 0.85
CA ALA A 92 -6.95 16.13 1.02
C ALA A 92 -6.89 17.24 -0.04
N ARG A 93 -5.68 17.74 -0.36
CA ARG A 93 -5.47 18.78 -1.37
C ARG A 93 -5.76 18.26 -2.79
N MET A 94 -5.35 17.04 -3.11
CA MET A 94 -5.61 16.45 -4.44
C MET A 94 -7.08 16.10 -4.64
N LEU A 95 -7.79 15.69 -3.59
CA LEU A 95 -9.24 15.49 -3.65
C LEU A 95 -9.98 16.82 -3.93
N ILE A 96 -9.57 17.93 -3.26
CA ILE A 96 -10.12 19.26 -3.53
C ILE A 96 -9.83 19.66 -4.99
N ALA A 97 -8.62 19.45 -5.48
CA ALA A 97 -8.23 19.74 -6.86
C ALA A 97 -9.09 18.94 -7.87
N GLN A 98 -9.39 17.68 -7.58
CA GLN A 98 -10.27 16.87 -8.42
C GLN A 98 -11.70 17.46 -8.44
N ARG A 99 -12.27 17.81 -7.28
CA ARG A 99 -13.60 18.44 -7.20
C ARG A 99 -13.68 19.79 -7.91
N GLN A 100 -12.54 20.48 -8.04
CA GLN A 100 -12.41 21.71 -8.82
C GLN A 100 -12.19 21.47 -10.32
N GLY A 101 -12.18 20.21 -10.78
CA GLY A 101 -11.94 19.86 -12.18
C GLY A 101 -10.48 20.04 -12.63
N LYS A 102 -9.53 20.21 -11.71
CA LYS A 102 -8.11 20.39 -12.04
C LYS A 102 -7.41 19.07 -12.41
N THR A 103 -7.98 17.94 -12.02
CA THR A 103 -7.59 16.60 -12.43
C THR A 103 -8.82 15.73 -12.69
N SER A 104 -8.70 14.73 -13.53
CA SER A 104 -9.83 13.86 -13.92
C SER A 104 -10.21 12.85 -12.83
N PHE A 105 -9.25 12.42 -12.01
CA PHE A 105 -9.38 11.27 -11.12
C PHE A 105 -8.44 11.37 -9.94
N TYR A 106 -8.84 10.82 -8.77
CA TYR A 106 -7.97 10.67 -7.62
C TYR A 106 -8.37 9.49 -6.74
N MET A 107 -7.40 8.91 -6.04
CA MET A 107 -7.57 7.85 -5.05
C MET A 107 -6.82 8.20 -3.77
N GLN A 108 -7.52 8.26 -2.65
CA GLN A 108 -6.95 8.59 -1.34
C GLN A 108 -6.31 7.38 -0.66
N HIS A 109 -5.36 7.64 0.24
CA HIS A 109 -4.68 6.66 1.09
C HIS A 109 -5.25 6.64 2.53
N LEU A 110 -6.33 7.37 2.78
CA LEU A 110 -6.88 7.63 4.10
C LEU A 110 -7.21 6.33 4.86
N GLY A 111 -6.54 6.14 6.01
CA GLY A 111 -6.60 4.95 6.86
C GLY A 111 -5.47 3.94 6.63
N GLU A 112 -4.69 4.06 5.54
CA GLU A 112 -3.62 3.12 5.16
C GLU A 112 -2.20 3.73 5.24
N GLU A 113 -2.06 4.96 5.77
CA GLU A 113 -0.82 5.76 5.72
C GLU A 113 0.35 5.06 6.41
N ALA A 114 0.11 4.36 7.52
CA ALA A 114 1.18 3.71 8.27
C ALA A 114 1.86 2.59 7.47
N ILE A 115 1.12 1.87 6.63
CA ILE A 115 1.64 0.69 5.92
C ILE A 115 2.80 1.09 5.01
N SER A 116 2.56 2.00 4.08
CA SER A 116 3.57 2.40 3.09
C SER A 116 4.70 3.23 3.70
N CYS A 117 4.39 4.15 4.64
CA CYS A 117 5.40 5.00 5.28
C CYS A 117 6.35 4.19 6.18
N ALA A 118 5.81 3.27 7.01
CA ALA A 118 6.63 2.44 7.89
C ALA A 118 7.43 1.38 7.14
N PHE A 119 6.85 0.79 6.08
CA PHE A 119 7.57 -0.18 5.24
C PHE A 119 8.76 0.47 4.54
N ARG A 120 8.59 1.69 4.00
CA ARG A 120 9.68 2.41 3.33
C ARG A 120 10.90 2.60 4.24
N LYS A 121 10.69 2.83 5.53
CA LYS A 121 11.76 3.00 6.51
C LYS A 121 12.62 1.74 6.70
N ALA A 122 12.09 0.56 6.40
CA ALA A 122 12.82 -0.70 6.50
C ALA A 122 13.63 -1.06 5.25
N LEU A 123 13.39 -0.39 4.11
CA LEU A 123 14.07 -0.66 2.84
C LEU A 123 15.45 -0.01 2.78
N SER A 124 16.35 -0.65 2.03
CA SER A 124 17.67 -0.11 1.67
C SER A 124 17.62 0.60 0.31
N PRO A 125 18.58 1.51 0.04
CA PRO A 125 18.73 2.09 -1.30
C PRO A 125 18.89 1.02 -2.39
N GLY A 126 18.12 1.16 -3.47
CA GLY A 126 18.14 0.24 -4.61
C GLY A 126 17.16 -0.93 -4.52
N ASP A 127 16.54 -1.19 -3.35
CA ASP A 127 15.40 -2.11 -3.26
C ASP A 127 14.23 -1.59 -4.12
N MET A 128 13.51 -2.51 -4.78
CA MET A 128 12.46 -2.14 -5.72
C MET A 128 11.08 -2.53 -5.22
N ASN A 129 10.18 -1.54 -5.12
CA ASN A 129 8.77 -1.76 -4.86
C ASN A 129 7.99 -1.92 -6.17
N PHE A 130 7.08 -2.88 -6.20
CA PHE A 130 6.09 -3.12 -7.25
C PHE A 130 4.71 -2.81 -6.66
N PRO A 131 4.32 -1.53 -6.64
CA PRO A 131 3.19 -1.05 -5.84
C PRO A 131 1.86 -1.12 -6.58
N THR A 132 0.78 -0.83 -5.85
CA THR A 132 -0.47 -0.34 -6.40
C THR A 132 -0.58 1.18 -6.24
N TYR A 133 -1.70 1.74 -6.68
CA TYR A 133 -2.01 3.17 -6.55
C TYR A 133 -2.12 3.68 -5.10
N ARG A 134 -2.21 2.79 -4.07
CA ARG A 134 -2.34 3.22 -2.65
C ARG A 134 -1.04 3.16 -1.86
N GLN A 135 0.10 3.01 -2.48
CA GLN A 135 1.39 3.03 -1.80
C GLN A 135 2.20 4.31 -2.04
N ALA A 136 1.55 5.45 -2.32
CA ALA A 136 2.26 6.74 -2.51
C ALA A 136 3.07 7.17 -1.26
N GLY A 137 2.74 6.65 -0.07
CA GLY A 137 3.56 6.84 1.12
C GLY A 137 4.99 6.32 0.99
N LEU A 138 5.25 5.32 0.12
CA LEU A 138 6.60 4.87 -0.22
C LEU A 138 7.42 5.99 -0.90
N LEU A 139 6.77 6.79 -1.75
CA LEU A 139 7.40 7.92 -2.45
C LEU A 139 7.63 9.09 -1.51
N ILE A 140 6.62 9.48 -0.71
CA ILE A 140 6.72 10.58 0.26
C ILE A 140 7.81 10.27 1.29
N ALA A 141 7.78 9.10 1.90
CA ALA A 141 8.80 8.67 2.85
C ALA A 141 10.16 8.37 2.20
N GLY A 142 10.20 8.21 0.88
CA GLY A 142 11.41 8.08 0.06
C GLY A 142 11.98 9.41 -0.42
N GLY A 143 11.35 10.54 -0.11
CA GLY A 143 11.83 11.87 -0.50
C GLY A 143 11.55 12.26 -1.96
N TYR A 144 10.61 11.59 -2.63
CA TYR A 144 10.22 11.96 -4.00
C TYR A 144 9.47 13.31 -4.01
N SER A 145 9.70 14.08 -5.05
CA SER A 145 9.15 15.45 -5.19
C SER A 145 7.61 15.44 -5.19
N MET A 146 7.01 16.13 -4.22
CA MET A 146 5.55 16.35 -4.20
C MET A 146 5.07 17.14 -5.42
N VAL A 147 5.89 18.05 -5.94
CA VAL A 147 5.58 18.82 -7.17
C VAL A 147 5.43 17.85 -8.35
N ASP A 148 6.36 16.89 -8.50
CA ASP A 148 6.31 15.92 -9.59
C ASP A 148 5.15 14.93 -9.41
N MET A 149 4.81 14.54 -8.16
CA MET A 149 3.60 13.76 -7.87
C MET A 149 2.34 14.51 -8.32
N MET A 150 2.23 15.80 -7.98
CA MET A 150 1.08 16.63 -8.36
C MET A 150 1.03 16.88 -9.88
N CYS A 151 2.18 17.09 -10.53
CA CYS A 151 2.25 17.20 -11.99
C CYS A 151 1.75 15.94 -12.69
N GLN A 152 2.04 14.75 -12.15
CA GLN A 152 1.49 13.49 -12.64
C GLN A 152 -0.04 13.43 -12.44
N VAL A 153 -0.54 13.83 -11.26
CA VAL A 153 -1.98 13.88 -10.98
C VAL A 153 -2.71 14.85 -11.92
N TYR A 154 -2.10 16.00 -12.25
CA TYR A 154 -2.66 16.96 -13.19
C TYR A 154 -2.45 16.59 -14.65
N SER A 155 -1.61 15.63 -14.97
CA SER A 155 -1.19 15.25 -16.32
C SER A 155 -0.77 16.47 -17.13
N ASN A 156 0.05 17.34 -16.53
CA ASN A 156 0.50 18.61 -17.13
C ASN A 156 1.85 18.47 -17.87
N SER A 157 2.38 19.59 -18.40
CA SER A 157 3.61 19.58 -19.19
C SER A 157 4.87 19.13 -18.45
N ARG A 158 4.86 19.15 -17.10
CA ARG A 158 5.96 18.64 -16.25
C ARG A 158 5.72 17.22 -15.73
N ASP A 159 4.64 16.54 -16.11
CA ASP A 159 4.40 15.16 -15.69
C ASP A 159 5.60 14.27 -16.05
N PRO A 160 6.30 13.67 -15.06
CA PRO A 160 7.45 12.79 -15.32
C PRO A 160 7.11 11.60 -16.23
N LEU A 161 5.83 11.18 -16.24
CA LEU A 161 5.32 10.08 -17.06
C LEU A 161 4.71 10.56 -18.37
N LYS A 162 4.74 11.88 -18.64
CA LYS A 162 4.34 12.48 -19.92
C LYS A 162 2.90 12.14 -20.34
N GLY A 163 1.98 12.07 -19.37
CA GLY A 163 0.57 11.76 -19.60
C GLY A 163 0.28 10.29 -19.95
N ARG A 164 1.25 9.38 -19.83
CA ARG A 164 1.09 7.96 -20.20
C ARG A 164 0.37 7.12 -19.18
N GLN A 165 0.15 7.63 -17.97
CA GLN A 165 -0.50 6.94 -16.86
C GLN A 165 -1.70 7.72 -16.34
N LEU A 166 -2.67 7.01 -15.77
CA LEU A 166 -3.75 7.65 -15.02
C LEU A 166 -3.19 8.38 -13.78
N PRO A 167 -3.88 9.42 -13.28
CA PRO A 167 -3.53 10.04 -12.02
C PRO A 167 -3.32 9.01 -10.91
N VAL A 168 -2.36 9.27 -10.03
CA VAL A 168 -1.87 8.42 -8.92
C VAL A 168 -1.10 7.16 -9.33
N MET A 169 -0.95 6.88 -10.61
CA MET A 169 -0.14 5.76 -11.10
C MET A 169 1.31 6.22 -11.36
N TYR A 170 2.04 6.40 -10.28
CA TYR A 170 3.42 6.90 -10.29
C TYR A 170 4.43 5.86 -10.77
N ALA A 171 5.63 6.34 -11.13
CA ALA A 171 6.83 5.54 -11.31
C ALA A 171 8.07 6.38 -11.03
N SER A 172 9.05 5.83 -10.31
CA SER A 172 10.36 6.44 -10.10
C SER A 172 11.41 5.38 -9.81
N LYS A 173 12.24 5.08 -10.79
CA LYS A 173 13.33 4.09 -10.64
C LYS A 173 14.32 4.50 -9.54
N GLU A 174 14.65 5.77 -9.43
CA GLU A 174 15.60 6.30 -8.44
C GLU A 174 15.11 6.14 -7.01
N HIS A 175 13.78 6.18 -6.81
CA HIS A 175 13.13 6.00 -5.51
C HIS A 175 12.68 4.56 -5.25
N GLY A 176 13.12 3.59 -6.10
CA GLY A 176 12.74 2.19 -5.95
C GLY A 176 11.24 1.93 -6.11
N PHE A 177 10.58 2.65 -7.02
CA PHE A 177 9.14 2.58 -7.23
C PHE A 177 8.86 2.23 -8.70
N PHE A 178 8.54 0.96 -8.95
CA PHE A 178 8.24 0.46 -10.29
C PHE A 178 6.92 1.05 -10.81
N THR A 179 6.77 1.07 -12.13
CA THR A 179 5.54 1.59 -12.75
C THR A 179 4.32 0.78 -12.31
N ILE A 180 3.25 1.48 -11.95
CA ILE A 180 2.00 0.85 -11.50
C ILE A 180 1.27 0.29 -12.71
N SER A 181 0.83 -0.98 -12.62
CA SER A 181 -0.06 -1.60 -13.60
C SER A 181 -1.53 -1.38 -13.21
N GLY A 182 -2.37 -1.07 -14.18
CA GLY A 182 -3.82 -1.07 -14.01
C GLY A 182 -4.41 -2.49 -13.94
N ASN A 183 -3.71 -3.52 -14.43
CA ASN A 183 -4.11 -4.92 -14.32
C ASN A 183 -3.77 -5.44 -12.93
N LEU A 184 -4.75 -6.02 -12.25
CA LEU A 184 -4.60 -6.48 -10.87
C LEU A 184 -3.62 -7.66 -10.78
N ALA A 185 -2.84 -7.69 -9.70
CA ALA A 185 -1.85 -8.71 -9.34
C ALA A 185 -0.65 -8.90 -10.28
N THR A 186 -0.59 -8.29 -11.47
CA THR A 186 0.56 -8.42 -12.40
C THR A 186 1.87 -8.00 -11.75
N GLN A 187 1.86 -7.00 -10.87
CA GLN A 187 3.02 -6.54 -10.14
C GLN A 187 3.64 -7.60 -9.20
N TYR A 188 2.86 -8.60 -8.77
CA TYR A 188 3.39 -9.70 -7.95
C TYR A 188 4.35 -10.57 -8.75
N VAL A 189 3.95 -10.99 -9.96
CA VAL A 189 4.80 -11.77 -10.85
C VAL A 189 6.02 -10.96 -11.26
N GLN A 190 5.84 -9.67 -11.59
CA GLN A 190 6.93 -8.77 -11.95
C GLN A 190 7.97 -8.64 -10.82
N ALA A 191 7.51 -8.48 -9.57
CA ALA A 191 8.39 -8.39 -8.41
C ALA A 191 9.20 -9.68 -8.19
N VAL A 192 8.53 -10.84 -8.29
CA VAL A 192 9.19 -12.14 -8.13
C VAL A 192 10.26 -12.34 -9.20
N VAL A 193 9.96 -12.05 -10.46
CA VAL A 193 10.94 -12.18 -11.56
C VAL A 193 12.09 -11.19 -11.41
N TRP A 194 11.80 -9.95 -10.99
CA TRP A 194 12.84 -8.96 -10.71
C TRP A 194 13.77 -9.42 -9.56
N ALA A 195 13.19 -9.97 -8.48
CA ALA A 195 13.96 -10.50 -7.36
C ALA A 195 14.83 -11.70 -7.79
N MET A 196 14.29 -12.59 -8.63
CA MET A 196 15.08 -13.68 -9.23
C MET A 196 16.23 -13.15 -10.07
N ALA A 197 16.00 -12.10 -10.89
CA ALA A 197 17.04 -11.47 -11.68
C ALA A 197 18.13 -10.83 -10.79
N SER A 198 17.76 -10.19 -9.68
CA SER A 198 18.70 -9.68 -8.67
C SER A 198 19.59 -10.80 -8.13
N ALA A 199 19.01 -11.94 -7.73
CA ALA A 199 19.75 -13.10 -7.23
C ALA A 199 20.66 -13.72 -8.30
N ILE A 200 20.19 -13.86 -9.55
CA ILE A 200 20.99 -14.36 -10.68
C ILE A 200 22.20 -13.45 -10.95
N SER A 201 22.00 -12.14 -10.85
CA SER A 201 23.06 -11.13 -11.03
C SER A 201 23.97 -11.01 -9.80
N LYS A 202 23.75 -11.81 -8.76
CA LYS A 202 24.47 -11.73 -7.46
C LYS A 202 24.41 -10.34 -6.83
N ASP A 203 23.29 -9.63 -7.01
CA ASP A 203 22.99 -8.35 -6.37
C ASP A 203 22.48 -8.60 -4.94
N THR A 204 22.49 -7.56 -4.11
CA THR A 204 22.00 -7.60 -2.72
C THR A 204 20.61 -6.97 -2.56
N LYS A 205 20.02 -6.47 -3.64
CA LYS A 205 18.72 -5.81 -3.64
C LYS A 205 17.58 -6.81 -3.58
N ILE A 206 16.53 -6.44 -2.88
CA ILE A 206 15.30 -7.23 -2.77
C ILE A 206 14.14 -6.54 -3.48
N ALA A 207 13.07 -7.28 -3.77
CA ALA A 207 11.81 -6.70 -4.23
C ALA A 207 10.74 -6.74 -3.14
N ALA A 208 9.81 -5.77 -3.21
CA ALA A 208 8.58 -5.76 -2.43
C ALA A 208 7.38 -5.61 -3.36
N ALA A 209 6.48 -6.58 -3.37
CA ALA A 209 5.26 -6.57 -4.16
C ALA A 209 4.06 -6.15 -3.31
N TRP A 210 3.07 -5.48 -3.93
CA TRP A 210 1.90 -4.93 -3.23
C TRP A 210 0.62 -5.24 -3.98
N ILE A 211 -0.39 -5.77 -3.29
CA ILE A 211 -1.75 -5.92 -3.80
C ILE A 211 -2.80 -5.61 -2.73
N GLY A 212 -4.02 -5.31 -3.16
CA GLY A 212 -5.19 -5.30 -2.29
C GLY A 212 -5.75 -6.70 -2.05
N ASP A 213 -6.65 -6.81 -1.08
CA ASP A 213 -7.36 -8.04 -0.72
C ASP A 213 -8.09 -8.68 -1.93
N GLY A 214 -8.83 -7.88 -2.70
CA GLY A 214 -9.53 -8.36 -3.89
C GLY A 214 -8.63 -8.95 -4.96
N SER A 215 -7.44 -8.36 -5.14
CA SER A 215 -6.46 -8.83 -6.15
C SER A 215 -5.88 -10.22 -5.85
N THR A 216 -6.07 -10.73 -4.63
CA THR A 216 -5.65 -12.09 -4.30
C THR A 216 -6.47 -13.18 -4.98
N ALA A 217 -7.59 -12.82 -5.61
CA ALA A 217 -8.40 -13.74 -6.43
C ALA A 217 -7.85 -13.95 -7.84
N GLU A 218 -6.90 -13.08 -8.29
CA GLU A 218 -6.28 -13.19 -9.60
C GLU A 218 -5.31 -14.38 -9.70
N SER A 219 -5.18 -14.94 -10.90
CA SER A 219 -4.27 -16.06 -11.18
C SER A 219 -2.80 -15.70 -10.92
N ASP A 220 -2.40 -14.48 -11.23
CA ASP A 220 -1.03 -13.98 -11.07
C ASP A 220 -0.57 -14.00 -9.60
N PHE A 221 -1.50 -13.82 -8.64
CA PHE A 221 -1.18 -13.99 -7.23
C PHE A 221 -0.65 -15.41 -6.94
N HIS A 222 -1.35 -16.45 -7.40
CA HIS A 222 -0.97 -17.83 -7.16
C HIS A 222 0.31 -18.22 -7.91
N ALA A 223 0.45 -17.77 -9.16
CA ALA A 223 1.66 -17.98 -9.95
C ALA A 223 2.88 -17.37 -9.26
N ALA A 224 2.76 -16.16 -8.73
CA ALA A 224 3.83 -15.50 -7.98
C ALA A 224 4.25 -16.29 -6.73
N LEU A 225 3.28 -16.83 -5.95
CA LEU A 225 3.59 -17.65 -4.77
C LEU A 225 4.36 -18.94 -5.15
N VAL A 226 3.96 -19.61 -6.25
CA VAL A 226 4.66 -20.80 -6.74
C VAL A 226 6.12 -20.47 -7.06
N PHE A 227 6.36 -19.45 -7.91
CA PHE A 227 7.72 -19.10 -8.32
C PHE A 227 8.55 -18.57 -7.15
N ALA A 228 7.98 -17.70 -6.31
CA ALA A 228 8.69 -17.16 -5.15
C ALA A 228 9.16 -18.28 -4.20
N SER A 229 8.29 -19.24 -3.91
CA SER A 229 8.60 -20.38 -3.05
C SER A 229 9.62 -21.32 -3.68
N THR A 230 9.38 -21.75 -4.93
CA THR A 230 10.21 -22.74 -5.63
C THR A 230 11.66 -22.23 -5.77
N TYR A 231 11.84 -20.98 -6.15
CA TYR A 231 13.17 -20.40 -6.40
C TYR A 231 13.74 -19.64 -5.19
N LYS A 232 13.02 -19.63 -4.04
CA LYS A 232 13.39 -18.84 -2.86
C LYS A 232 13.73 -17.39 -3.21
N ALA A 233 12.92 -16.78 -4.08
CA ALA A 233 13.16 -15.42 -4.56
C ALA A 233 13.25 -14.43 -3.38
N PRO A 234 14.22 -13.49 -3.37
CA PRO A 234 14.37 -12.51 -2.30
C PRO A 234 13.31 -11.40 -2.42
N VAL A 235 12.07 -11.74 -2.09
CA VAL A 235 10.90 -10.86 -2.23
C VAL A 235 10.03 -10.84 -0.99
N VAL A 236 9.48 -9.67 -0.65
CA VAL A 236 8.41 -9.52 0.33
C VAL A 236 7.09 -9.31 -0.41
N LEU A 237 6.12 -10.17 -0.13
CA LEU A 237 4.82 -10.20 -0.78
C LEU A 237 3.78 -9.58 0.17
N ASN A 238 3.31 -8.36 -0.13
CA ASN A 238 2.44 -7.59 0.75
C ASN A 238 1.00 -7.59 0.26
N ILE A 239 0.06 -7.94 1.12
CA ILE A 239 -1.39 -7.84 0.90
C ILE A 239 -1.93 -6.76 1.83
N VAL A 240 -2.51 -5.70 1.28
CA VAL A 240 -3.22 -4.69 2.04
C VAL A 240 -4.69 -5.08 2.12
N ASN A 241 -5.08 -5.67 3.24
CA ASN A 241 -6.46 -6.04 3.52
C ASN A 241 -7.19 -4.86 4.14
N ASN A 242 -7.74 -3.99 3.30
CA ASN A 242 -8.52 -2.81 3.70
C ASN A 242 -10.03 -3.06 3.70
N GLN A 243 -10.47 -4.33 3.70
CA GLN A 243 -11.82 -4.88 3.82
C GLN A 243 -12.68 -4.78 2.56
N TRP A 244 -12.34 -3.91 1.59
CA TRP A 244 -13.21 -3.65 0.45
C TRP A 244 -12.43 -3.50 -0.87
N ALA A 245 -12.67 -4.39 -1.82
CA ALA A 245 -12.21 -4.26 -3.20
C ALA A 245 -13.28 -3.53 -4.02
N ILE A 246 -13.16 -2.20 -4.16
CA ILE A 246 -14.26 -1.32 -4.61
C ILE A 246 -15.49 -1.55 -3.74
N SER A 247 -16.54 -2.16 -4.27
CA SER A 247 -17.79 -2.53 -3.59
C SER A 247 -17.84 -4.00 -3.17
N THR A 248 -16.78 -4.79 -3.44
CA THR A 248 -16.73 -6.21 -3.12
C THR A 248 -16.15 -6.43 -1.73
N PHE A 249 -16.92 -7.09 -0.86
CA PHE A 249 -16.47 -7.45 0.48
C PHE A 249 -15.32 -8.46 0.43
N GLN A 250 -14.31 -8.29 1.28
CA GLN A 250 -13.10 -9.11 1.32
C GLN A 250 -13.35 -10.63 1.36
N GLY A 251 -14.46 -11.06 2.00
CA GLY A 251 -14.82 -12.46 2.13
C GLY A 251 -14.96 -13.19 0.80
N ILE A 252 -15.30 -12.48 -0.27
CA ILE A 252 -15.42 -13.05 -1.63
C ILE A 252 -14.05 -13.50 -2.16
N ALA A 253 -13.02 -12.66 -1.98
CA ALA A 253 -11.66 -12.96 -2.47
C ALA A 253 -10.86 -13.89 -1.55
N ARG A 254 -11.21 -13.92 -0.26
CA ARG A 254 -10.45 -14.67 0.77
C ARG A 254 -10.55 -16.19 0.58
N GLY A 255 -11.66 -16.71 0.09
CA GLY A 255 -11.94 -18.15 0.09
C GLY A 255 -12.12 -18.71 1.51
N GLY A 256 -11.95 -20.02 1.69
CA GLY A 256 -12.14 -20.72 2.96
C GLY A 256 -10.95 -20.63 3.93
N SER A 257 -9.85 -19.94 3.60
CA SER A 257 -8.59 -19.99 4.38
C SER A 257 -8.59 -19.21 5.70
N GLY A 258 -9.64 -18.45 6.01
CA GLY A 258 -9.75 -17.67 7.24
C GLY A 258 -9.02 -16.32 7.23
N THR A 259 -7.80 -16.26 6.68
CA THR A 259 -6.99 -15.03 6.47
C THR A 259 -6.32 -15.06 5.11
N PHE A 260 -5.90 -13.89 4.60
CA PHE A 260 -5.14 -13.85 3.35
C PHE A 260 -3.70 -14.34 3.56
N ALA A 261 -3.12 -14.08 4.73
CA ALA A 261 -1.80 -14.59 5.09
C ALA A 261 -1.73 -16.13 5.07
N ALA A 262 -2.80 -16.82 5.47
CA ALA A 262 -2.85 -18.30 5.47
C ALA A 262 -2.66 -18.93 4.09
N ARG A 263 -2.84 -18.18 2.99
CA ARG A 263 -2.59 -18.67 1.64
C ARG A 263 -1.11 -19.00 1.38
N GLY A 264 -0.18 -18.27 2.01
CA GLY A 264 1.25 -18.55 1.90
C GLY A 264 1.65 -19.91 2.49
N LEU A 265 0.91 -20.39 3.49
CA LEU A 265 1.18 -21.66 4.16
C LEU A 265 1.11 -22.87 3.19
N GLY A 266 0.20 -22.82 2.21
CA GLY A 266 0.08 -23.86 1.18
C GLY A 266 1.29 -23.96 0.24
N PHE A 267 2.12 -22.93 0.23
CA PHE A 267 3.35 -22.83 -0.57
C PHE A 267 4.63 -22.90 0.29
N GLY A 268 4.52 -23.20 1.60
CA GLY A 268 5.67 -23.22 2.52
C GLY A 268 6.30 -21.83 2.73
N ILE A 269 5.55 -20.75 2.50
CA ILE A 269 6.02 -19.38 2.68
C ILE A 269 5.71 -18.90 4.09
N PRO A 270 6.69 -18.39 4.88
CA PRO A 270 6.42 -17.74 6.15
C PRO A 270 5.42 -16.61 5.96
N SER A 271 4.35 -16.63 6.74
CA SER A 271 3.22 -15.73 6.55
C SER A 271 2.91 -14.98 7.84
N LEU A 272 2.90 -13.66 7.77
CA LEU A 272 2.63 -12.78 8.90
C LEU A 272 1.29 -12.07 8.70
N ARG A 273 0.58 -11.82 9.79
CA ARG A 273 -0.61 -10.96 9.80
C ARG A 273 -0.37 -9.80 10.76
N VAL A 274 -0.51 -8.56 10.29
CA VAL A 274 -0.02 -7.36 10.97
C VAL A 274 -1.14 -6.34 11.09
N ASP A 275 -1.20 -5.63 12.21
CA ASP A 275 -2.03 -4.45 12.41
C ASP A 275 -1.50 -3.31 11.50
N GLY A 276 -2.19 -3.07 10.37
CA GLY A 276 -1.80 -2.07 9.37
C GLY A 276 -1.96 -0.61 9.84
N ASN A 277 -2.63 -0.40 10.98
CA ASN A 277 -2.78 0.91 11.63
C ASN A 277 -1.76 1.14 12.76
N ASP A 278 -0.83 0.19 12.96
CA ASP A 278 0.24 0.27 13.95
C ASP A 278 1.59 0.45 13.24
N TYR A 279 2.07 1.71 13.19
CA TYR A 279 3.31 2.07 12.50
C TYR A 279 4.52 1.21 12.95
N LEU A 280 4.62 0.93 14.27
CA LEU A 280 5.71 0.15 14.84
C LEU A 280 5.61 -1.33 14.43
N ALA A 281 4.40 -1.90 14.45
CA ALA A 281 4.17 -3.28 14.04
C ALA A 281 4.45 -3.49 12.55
N VAL A 282 4.01 -2.56 11.70
CA VAL A 282 4.31 -2.58 10.26
C VAL A 282 5.80 -2.54 10.01
N HIS A 283 6.53 -1.59 10.64
CA HIS A 283 7.99 -1.48 10.49
C HIS A 283 8.70 -2.77 10.95
N ALA A 284 8.33 -3.30 12.11
CA ALA A 284 8.97 -4.47 12.68
C ALA A 284 8.80 -5.73 11.81
N ALA A 285 7.59 -5.96 11.31
CA ALA A 285 7.29 -7.08 10.40
C ALA A 285 7.99 -6.91 9.05
N ALA A 286 7.97 -5.69 8.50
CA ALA A 286 8.69 -5.36 7.26
C ALA A 286 10.19 -5.64 7.40
N LYS A 287 10.83 -5.14 8.47
CA LYS A 287 12.26 -5.36 8.73
C LYS A 287 12.60 -6.84 8.85
N TRP A 288 11.78 -7.61 9.56
CA TRP A 288 11.97 -9.07 9.69
C TRP A 288 11.89 -9.77 8.33
N ALA A 289 10.89 -9.45 7.51
CA ALA A 289 10.70 -10.05 6.20
C ALA A 289 11.79 -9.66 5.19
N ILE A 290 12.18 -8.38 5.18
CA ILE A 290 13.25 -7.84 4.34
C ILE A 290 14.59 -8.51 4.67
N GLU A 291 14.89 -8.69 5.96
CA GLU A 291 16.11 -9.35 6.39
C GLU A 291 16.16 -10.82 5.97
N ARG A 292 15.04 -11.54 6.04
CA ARG A 292 14.94 -12.90 5.51
C ARG A 292 15.26 -12.96 4.02
N ALA A 293 14.61 -12.09 3.24
CA ALA A 293 14.86 -12.01 1.80
C ALA A 293 16.34 -11.71 1.50
N ARG A 294 16.93 -10.77 2.21
CA ARG A 294 18.34 -10.36 2.02
C ARG A 294 19.36 -11.43 2.42
N ARG A 295 19.00 -12.32 3.34
CA ARG A 295 19.80 -13.50 3.72
C ARG A 295 19.55 -14.73 2.86
N ASN A 296 18.86 -14.62 1.72
CA ASN A 296 18.50 -15.74 0.83
C ASN A 296 17.64 -16.82 1.53
N LEU A 297 16.86 -16.46 2.55
CA LEU A 297 15.96 -17.36 3.25
C LEU A 297 14.61 -17.51 2.52
N GLY A 298 14.45 -16.87 1.36
CA GLY A 298 13.28 -16.92 0.51
C GLY A 298 12.24 -15.83 0.82
N PRO A 299 11.02 -15.95 0.24
CA PRO A 299 9.97 -14.96 0.36
C PRO A 299 9.33 -14.93 1.74
N THR A 300 8.63 -13.84 2.04
CA THR A 300 7.68 -13.73 3.16
C THR A 300 6.39 -13.13 2.63
N LEU A 301 5.23 -13.66 3.04
CA LEU A 301 3.93 -13.07 2.77
C LEU A 301 3.45 -12.30 4.00
N ILE A 302 3.02 -11.04 3.82
CA ILE A 302 2.49 -10.20 4.91
C ILE A 302 1.09 -9.73 4.54
N GLU A 303 0.10 -10.00 5.41
CA GLU A 303 -1.23 -9.38 5.36
C GLU A 303 -1.29 -8.22 6.36
N TYR A 304 -1.46 -6.99 5.86
CA TYR A 304 -1.74 -5.83 6.68
C TYR A 304 -3.24 -5.65 6.81
N VAL A 305 -3.75 -5.83 8.03
CA VAL A 305 -5.17 -5.66 8.35
C VAL A 305 -5.42 -4.20 8.65
N THR A 306 -6.17 -3.53 7.80
CA THR A 306 -6.50 -2.11 7.89
C THR A 306 -7.91 -1.84 7.37
N TYR A 307 -8.27 -0.57 7.22
CA TYR A 307 -9.57 -0.15 6.70
C TYR A 307 -9.41 1.03 5.74
N ARG A 308 -10.01 0.92 4.55
CA ARG A 308 -10.12 2.03 3.61
C ARG A 308 -11.19 3.02 4.08
N VAL A 309 -10.79 4.13 4.67
CA VAL A 309 -11.72 5.14 5.23
C VAL A 309 -12.47 5.88 4.11
N GLY A 310 -11.77 6.33 3.08
CA GLY A 310 -12.38 7.02 1.95
C GLY A 310 -13.11 6.11 0.95
N ALA A 311 -13.69 6.70 -0.08
CA ALA A 311 -14.18 5.99 -1.25
C ALA A 311 -13.02 5.26 -1.96
N HIS A 312 -13.32 4.28 -2.81
CA HIS A 312 -12.28 3.61 -3.59
C HIS A 312 -11.53 4.59 -4.49
N SER A 313 -12.29 5.47 -5.13
CA SER A 313 -11.80 6.56 -5.96
C SER A 313 -12.83 7.69 -5.98
N THR A 314 -12.51 8.78 -6.68
CA THR A 314 -13.44 9.89 -6.88
C THR A 314 -14.65 9.55 -7.78
N SER A 315 -14.67 8.36 -8.36
CA SER A 315 -15.80 7.83 -9.14
C SER A 315 -16.63 6.80 -8.37
N ASP A 316 -16.34 6.57 -7.07
CA ASP A 316 -17.00 5.57 -6.23
C ASP A 316 -17.88 6.23 -5.17
N ASP A 317 -19.04 5.62 -4.89
CA ASP A 317 -19.92 5.98 -3.79
C ASP A 317 -20.02 4.83 -2.77
N PRO A 318 -19.25 4.89 -1.66
CA PRO A 318 -19.27 3.82 -0.66
C PRO A 318 -20.60 3.68 0.09
N SER A 319 -21.47 4.68 0.06
CA SER A 319 -22.77 4.60 0.73
C SER A 319 -23.71 3.58 0.08
N ALA A 320 -23.41 3.14 -1.14
CA ALA A 320 -24.17 2.12 -1.87
C ALA A 320 -23.91 0.69 -1.36
N TYR A 321 -22.79 0.43 -0.65
CA TYR A 321 -22.41 -0.93 -0.27
C TYR A 321 -21.99 -1.12 1.19
N ARG A 322 -21.68 -0.06 1.94
CA ARG A 322 -21.29 -0.13 3.36
C ARG A 322 -21.95 0.98 4.20
N PRO A 323 -22.09 0.80 5.54
CA PRO A 323 -22.57 1.85 6.43
C PRO A 323 -21.69 3.09 6.38
N LYS A 324 -22.26 4.30 6.42
CA LYS A 324 -21.52 5.57 6.40
C LYS A 324 -20.55 5.75 7.58
N THR A 325 -20.90 5.16 8.73
CA THR A 325 -20.12 5.23 9.98
C THR A 325 -19.18 4.04 10.18
N GLU A 326 -19.04 3.16 9.18
CA GLU A 326 -18.25 1.94 9.32
C GLU A 326 -16.76 2.24 9.57
N SER A 327 -16.22 3.27 8.92
CA SER A 327 -14.83 3.71 9.14
C SER A 327 -14.56 4.20 10.57
N ASP A 328 -15.53 4.87 11.18
CA ASP A 328 -15.38 5.44 12.52
C ASP A 328 -15.40 4.34 13.60
N ALA A 329 -16.06 3.23 13.30
CA ALA A 329 -16.13 2.06 14.16
C ALA A 329 -14.96 1.09 13.98
N TRP A 330 -13.99 1.38 13.09
CA TRP A 330 -12.87 0.48 12.84
C TRP A 330 -12.04 0.23 14.10
N PRO A 331 -11.92 -1.03 14.57
CA PRO A 331 -11.41 -1.31 15.92
C PRO A 331 -9.91 -1.13 16.09
N LEU A 332 -9.14 -1.06 15.00
CA LEU A 332 -7.69 -0.78 15.04
C LEU A 332 -7.39 0.73 15.04
N GLY A 333 -8.38 1.57 14.77
CA GLY A 333 -8.31 3.02 14.88
C GLY A 333 -7.50 3.70 13.76
N ASP A 334 -7.27 5.00 13.93
CA ASP A 334 -6.54 5.84 12.97
C ASP A 334 -5.02 5.74 13.20
N PRO A 335 -4.19 5.49 12.16
CA PRO A 335 -2.76 5.29 12.31
C PRO A 335 -2.01 6.54 12.81
N ILE A 336 -2.41 7.75 12.40
CA ILE A 336 -1.79 9.00 12.84
C ILE A 336 -2.11 9.25 14.31
N ILE A 337 -3.37 9.08 14.72
CA ILE A 337 -3.78 9.25 16.12
C ILE A 337 -3.04 8.27 17.02
N ARG A 338 -2.87 7.02 16.60
CA ARG A 338 -2.17 6.00 17.38
C ARG A 338 -0.70 6.33 17.58
N LEU A 339 0.01 6.71 16.51
CA LEU A 339 1.41 7.10 16.62
C LEU A 339 1.57 8.42 17.41
N LYS A 340 0.66 9.40 17.23
CA LYS A 340 0.62 10.63 18.02
C LYS A 340 0.54 10.33 19.51
N ASN A 341 -0.40 9.49 19.91
CA ASN A 341 -0.60 9.12 21.32
C ASN A 341 0.66 8.43 21.89
N HIS A 342 1.29 7.54 21.11
CA HIS A 342 2.55 6.93 21.50
C HIS A 342 3.67 7.95 21.74
N LEU A 343 3.86 8.88 20.84
CA LEU A 343 4.89 9.92 20.96
C LEU A 343 4.63 10.88 22.15
N ILE A 344 3.35 11.16 22.44
CA ILE A 344 2.96 11.94 23.63
C ILE A 344 3.29 11.17 24.92
N VAL A 345 2.93 9.88 24.98
CA VAL A 345 3.26 9.02 26.14
C VAL A 345 4.76 8.92 26.36
N LYS A 346 5.56 8.91 25.30
CA LYS A 346 7.03 8.97 25.38
C LYS A 346 7.57 10.34 25.80
N GLY A 347 6.75 11.40 25.83
CA GLY A 347 7.18 12.76 26.17
C GLY A 347 7.97 13.49 25.06
N VAL A 348 7.98 12.96 23.84
CA VAL A 348 8.71 13.53 22.69
C VAL A 348 7.81 14.28 21.69
N TRP A 349 6.51 14.33 21.96
CA TRP A 349 5.49 15.01 21.18
C TRP A 349 4.45 15.69 22.10
N SER A 350 3.69 16.63 21.55
CA SER A 350 2.58 17.27 22.26
C SER A 350 1.45 17.64 21.27
N GLU A 351 0.27 17.93 21.77
CA GLU A 351 -0.85 18.43 20.95
C GLU A 351 -0.49 19.76 20.27
N GLU A 352 0.27 20.61 20.95
CA GLU A 352 0.72 21.89 20.37
C GLU A 352 1.69 21.65 19.22
N ARG A 353 2.71 20.79 19.42
CA ARG A 353 3.64 20.41 18.36
C ARG A 353 2.92 19.74 17.18
N HIS A 354 1.89 18.96 17.45
CA HIS A 354 1.08 18.33 16.39
C HIS A 354 0.41 19.38 15.52
N ARG A 355 -0.30 20.35 16.12
CA ARG A 355 -0.95 21.45 15.39
C ARG A 355 0.03 22.32 14.60
N GLN A 356 1.20 22.63 15.19
CA GLN A 356 2.25 23.39 14.47
C GLN A 356 2.76 22.60 13.26
N THR A 357 2.99 21.30 13.42
CA THR A 357 3.43 20.42 12.32
C THR A 357 2.37 20.31 11.23
N GLU A 358 1.09 20.23 11.58
CA GLU A 358 -0.01 20.22 10.61
C GLU A 358 -0.01 21.52 9.77
N ALA A 359 0.18 22.66 10.40
CA ALA A 359 0.23 23.97 9.70
C ALA A 359 1.45 24.05 8.77
N GLU A 360 2.66 23.67 9.25
CA GLU A 360 3.88 23.62 8.44
C GLU A 360 3.74 22.73 7.20
N ILE A 361 3.16 21.53 7.39
CA ILE A 361 2.95 20.56 6.31
C ILE A 361 1.93 21.11 5.32
N LEU A 362 0.84 21.72 5.81
CA LEU A 362 -0.18 22.31 4.94
C LEU A 362 0.42 23.41 4.07
N ASP A 363 1.22 24.31 4.63
CA ASP A 363 1.89 25.38 3.88
C ASP A 363 2.85 24.81 2.83
N THR A 364 3.61 23.77 3.19
CA THR A 364 4.52 23.07 2.25
C THR A 364 3.75 22.44 1.10
N VAL A 365 2.66 21.73 1.39
CA VAL A 365 1.83 21.07 0.36
C VAL A 365 1.12 22.09 -0.53
N ILE A 366 0.65 23.23 0.03
CA ILE A 366 0.05 24.32 -0.75
C ILE A 366 1.10 24.97 -1.67
N ALA A 367 2.32 25.18 -1.19
CA ALA A 367 3.40 25.74 -2.02
C ALA A 367 3.72 24.80 -3.20
N ALA A 368 3.88 23.49 -2.93
CA ALA A 368 4.09 22.48 -3.97
C ALA A 368 2.92 22.42 -4.97
N GLN A 369 1.67 22.54 -4.49
CA GLN A 369 0.48 22.58 -5.34
C GLN A 369 0.48 23.79 -6.27
N LYS A 370 0.78 24.98 -5.75
CA LYS A 370 0.86 26.20 -6.57
C LYS A 370 1.93 26.09 -7.66
N GLU A 371 3.07 25.54 -7.31
CA GLU A 371 4.14 25.29 -8.26
C GLU A 371 3.68 24.29 -9.34
N ALA A 372 3.11 23.15 -8.97
CA ALA A 372 2.63 22.16 -9.91
C ALA A 372 1.54 22.71 -10.84
N GLU A 373 0.59 23.51 -10.32
CA GLU A 373 -0.46 24.16 -11.10
C GLU A 373 0.09 25.17 -12.12
N SER A 374 1.25 25.78 -11.86
CA SER A 374 1.89 26.70 -12.81
C SER A 374 2.32 26.03 -14.12
N TYR A 375 2.54 24.73 -14.11
CA TYR A 375 2.85 23.92 -15.31
C TYR A 375 1.61 23.45 -16.07
N GLY A 376 0.42 23.67 -15.52
CA GLY A 376 -0.88 23.33 -16.10
C GLY A 376 -1.74 22.44 -15.21
N THR A 377 -3.01 22.33 -15.57
CA THR A 377 -4.02 21.45 -14.96
C THR A 377 -4.78 20.70 -16.05
N LEU A 378 -5.75 19.87 -15.72
CA LEU A 378 -6.51 19.08 -16.72
C LEU A 378 -7.07 19.93 -17.88
N HIS A 379 -7.54 21.16 -17.62
CA HIS A 379 -8.20 22.00 -18.60
C HIS A 379 -7.45 23.31 -18.94
N ALA A 380 -6.34 23.61 -18.27
CA ALA A 380 -5.61 24.85 -18.45
C ALA A 380 -4.10 24.67 -18.43
N GLY A 381 -3.38 25.54 -19.16
CA GLY A 381 -1.93 25.57 -19.19
C GLY A 381 -1.28 24.48 -20.04
N GLY A 382 -0.02 24.15 -19.73
CA GLY A 382 0.79 23.22 -20.51
C GLY A 382 0.33 21.78 -20.39
N LYS A 383 0.44 21.04 -21.49
CA LYS A 383 0.10 19.61 -21.61
C LYS A 383 1.31 18.82 -22.07
N PRO A 384 1.35 17.50 -21.80
CA PRO A 384 2.28 16.60 -22.47
C PRO A 384 2.10 16.69 -23.99
N SER A 385 3.20 16.55 -24.72
CA SER A 385 3.16 16.55 -26.19
C SER A 385 2.60 15.22 -26.72
N ALA A 386 1.79 15.28 -27.79
CA ALA A 386 1.37 14.07 -28.49
C ALA A 386 2.58 13.26 -29.04
N ARG A 387 3.69 13.90 -29.32
CA ARG A 387 4.96 13.27 -29.66
C ARG A 387 5.44 12.28 -28.59
N ASP A 388 5.17 12.60 -27.33
CA ASP A 388 5.59 11.77 -26.18
C ASP A 388 4.98 10.36 -26.20
N MET A 389 3.89 10.10 -26.95
CA MET A 389 3.34 8.76 -27.14
C MET A 389 4.34 7.81 -27.84
N PHE A 390 5.23 8.35 -28.65
CA PHE A 390 6.15 7.59 -29.48
C PHE A 390 7.58 7.57 -28.94
N ASP A 391 7.98 8.56 -28.18
CA ASP A 391 9.36 8.73 -27.71
C ASP A 391 9.64 7.87 -26.46
N GLY A 392 10.85 7.29 -26.40
CA GLY A 392 11.34 6.55 -25.22
C GLY A 392 10.68 5.20 -24.97
N VAL A 393 9.95 4.62 -25.93
CA VAL A 393 9.35 3.27 -25.83
C VAL A 393 10.34 2.20 -26.27
N TYR A 394 11.10 2.48 -27.32
CA TYR A 394 12.14 1.60 -27.87
C TYR A 394 13.44 2.38 -28.07
N ALA A 395 14.58 1.71 -28.01
CA ALA A 395 15.89 2.30 -28.34
C ALA A 395 15.90 2.84 -29.79
N GLU A 396 15.35 2.05 -30.71
CA GLU A 396 15.04 2.45 -32.09
C GLU A 396 13.54 2.31 -32.33
N MET A 397 12.92 3.36 -32.83
CA MET A 397 11.49 3.35 -33.13
C MET A 397 11.17 2.37 -34.26
N PRO A 398 10.32 1.35 -34.03
CA PRO A 398 9.91 0.40 -35.08
C PRO A 398 9.20 1.08 -36.26
N PRO A 399 9.25 0.50 -37.47
CA PRO A 399 8.66 1.11 -38.68
C PRO A 399 7.17 1.42 -38.55
N HIS A 400 6.39 0.60 -37.85
CA HIS A 400 4.97 0.84 -37.64
C HIS A 400 4.72 2.07 -36.76
N LEU A 401 5.50 2.29 -35.70
CA LEU A 401 5.39 3.48 -34.85
C LEU A 401 5.86 4.74 -35.59
N ARG A 402 6.88 4.66 -36.46
CA ARG A 402 7.29 5.77 -37.32
C ARG A 402 6.15 6.19 -38.25
N ARG A 403 5.44 5.23 -38.85
CA ARG A 403 4.28 5.54 -39.71
C ARG A 403 3.14 6.18 -38.90
N GLN A 404 2.82 5.63 -37.73
CA GLN A 404 1.76 6.19 -36.88
C GLN A 404 2.10 7.61 -36.42
N ARG A 405 3.37 7.85 -36.02
CA ARG A 405 3.85 9.18 -35.65
C ARG A 405 3.70 10.17 -36.80
N GLN A 406 4.11 9.78 -38.02
CA GLN A 406 3.96 10.59 -39.20
C GLN A 406 2.48 10.88 -39.54
N GLN A 407 1.61 9.88 -39.42
CA GLN A 407 0.17 10.05 -39.58
C GLN A 407 -0.46 10.98 -38.54
N ALA A 408 0.04 10.97 -37.32
CA ALA A 408 -0.38 11.86 -36.23
C ALA A 408 0.17 13.31 -36.38
N GLY A 409 1.08 13.55 -37.32
CA GLY A 409 1.66 14.89 -37.56
C GLY A 409 2.60 15.37 -36.45
N VAL A 410 3.27 14.46 -35.70
CA VAL A 410 4.13 14.81 -34.54
C VAL A 410 5.52 14.18 -34.62
#